data_7aa5256fc3f5f9cea6c0318c979ad4c0
#
_entry.id   7aa5256fc3f5f9cea6c0318c979ad4c0
#
_cell.length_a   1.000
_cell.length_b   1.000
_cell.length_c   1.000
_cell.angle_alpha   90.00
_cell.angle_beta   90.00
_cell.angle_gamma   90.00
#
_symmetry.space_group_name_H-M   'P 1'
#
loop_
_entity.id
_entity.type
_entity.pdbx_description
1 polymer ?
#
loop_
_entity_poly.entity_id
_entity_poly.type
_entity_poly.pdbx_seq_one_letter_code
_entity_poly.pdbx_strand_id
1 'polypeptide(L)'
;VLALRLTRAARPAVQLRRLLVAAASAGTGFLLLGSLGYAMGHPQTPGAAALRLAWCVVPLAATVYLALAVARTDPGTRPRPGLSAVGLGPGRLMVVSALTTLLACTLGSAVALLFFLHLRGDLSGLPLDGKGAQFLAADRPLPVPATLTLLAVLPLAASGAVALSLRPRDPRRPAVKGTASFGARWHAILHKAEAPASAEAPVDTEAEGWSDVLTVAPAPREAPAGFPWGVAALAAGLAVQAYANRAAPASVLALPVEGSAVLGGWLLTALGLVLAAPGLTYLCGKVLQSAQPGALRLLAGRVLMSEATRIGRPLGVVCAVTSAALATTAMYDQPAAAFGPLSTVATLVVGGCALATLLTSAIETRQSRAGTTAALLRLGAPATMLRGSAALRAAALIALFVPLTLLIAYLSALPPTK
;
A
#
# COMPACT_ATOMS: atom_id res chain seq x y z
N VAL A 1 -10.30 25.38 14.56
CA VAL A 1 -10.70 26.44 13.61
C VAL A 1 -9.69 26.54 12.47
N LEU A 2 -8.37 26.49 12.69
CA LEU A 2 -7.33 26.63 11.66
C LEU A 2 -7.33 25.43 10.67
N ALA A 3 -7.49 24.20 11.19
CA ALA A 3 -7.59 22.99 10.37
C ALA A 3 -8.79 23.03 9.41
N LEU A 4 -9.93 23.54 9.85
CA LEU A 4 -11.13 23.71 9.03
C LEU A 4 -10.97 24.79 7.93
N ARG A 5 -10.22 25.86 8.20
CA ARG A 5 -9.92 26.89 7.19
C ARG A 5 -8.94 26.39 6.14
N LEU A 6 -7.92 25.59 6.54
CA LEU A 6 -6.98 24.95 5.61
C LEU A 6 -7.66 23.91 4.72
N THR A 7 -8.67 23.21 5.21
CA THR A 7 -9.44 22.25 4.40
C THR A 7 -10.33 22.95 3.35
N ARG A 8 -10.87 24.14 3.64
CA ARG A 8 -11.68 24.91 2.69
C ARG A 8 -10.87 25.50 1.53
N ALA A 9 -9.60 25.83 1.77
CA ALA A 9 -8.68 26.35 0.74
C ALA A 9 -7.94 25.24 -0.03
N ALA A 10 -8.17 23.95 0.32
CA ALA A 10 -7.50 22.83 -0.33
C ALA A 10 -8.04 22.62 -1.75
N ARG A 11 -7.12 22.39 -2.69
CA ARG A 11 -7.44 22.04 -4.08
C ARG A 11 -8.40 20.85 -4.12
N PRO A 12 -9.38 20.78 -5.04
CA PRO A 12 -10.40 19.73 -5.07
C PRO A 12 -9.81 18.31 -5.08
N ALA A 13 -8.63 18.14 -5.69
CA ALA A 13 -7.91 16.86 -5.68
C ALA A 13 -7.49 16.39 -4.27
N VAL A 14 -7.19 17.29 -3.36
CA VAL A 14 -6.83 16.95 -1.97
C VAL A 14 -8.08 16.52 -1.20
N GLN A 15 -9.19 17.23 -1.40
CA GLN A 15 -10.46 16.87 -0.78
C GLN A 15 -10.97 15.51 -1.27
N LEU A 16 -10.86 15.24 -2.59
CA LEU A 16 -11.23 13.94 -3.16
C LEU A 16 -10.43 12.80 -2.53
N ARG A 17 -9.12 12.96 -2.33
CA ARG A 17 -8.28 11.94 -1.68
C ARG A 17 -8.70 11.70 -0.23
N ARG A 18 -9.06 12.72 0.52
CA ARG A 18 -9.57 12.60 1.89
C ARG A 18 -10.93 11.92 1.94
N LEU A 19 -11.81 12.22 0.99
CA LEU A 19 -13.10 11.52 0.84
C LEU A 19 -12.90 10.05 0.49
N LEU A 20 -11.92 9.70 -0.34
CA LEU A 20 -11.58 8.30 -0.62
C LEU A 20 -11.12 7.55 0.65
N VAL A 21 -10.33 8.19 1.51
CA VAL A 21 -9.94 7.62 2.81
C VAL A 21 -11.17 7.44 3.71
N ALA A 22 -12.06 8.42 3.78
CA ALA A 22 -13.29 8.33 4.55
C ALA A 22 -14.23 7.23 4.02
N ALA A 23 -14.37 7.10 2.70
CA ALA A 23 -15.17 6.04 2.08
C ALA A 23 -14.58 4.65 2.35
N ALA A 24 -13.25 4.49 2.23
CA ALA A 24 -12.56 3.25 2.56
C ALA A 24 -12.72 2.89 4.06
N SER A 25 -12.64 3.91 4.92
CA SER A 25 -12.89 3.76 6.36
C SER A 25 -14.34 3.33 6.64
N ALA A 26 -15.31 3.90 5.92
CA ALA A 26 -16.72 3.52 6.06
C ALA A 26 -16.94 2.06 5.65
N GLY A 27 -16.39 1.63 4.52
CA GLY A 27 -16.47 0.22 4.09
C GLY A 27 -15.81 -0.74 5.09
N THR A 28 -14.63 -0.42 5.58
CA THR A 28 -13.92 -1.25 6.58
C THR A 28 -14.66 -1.27 7.92
N GLY A 29 -15.18 -0.13 8.39
CA GLY A 29 -16.01 -0.04 9.59
C GLY A 29 -17.27 -0.89 9.49
N PHE A 30 -17.94 -0.86 8.33
CA PHE A 30 -19.10 -1.69 8.06
C PHE A 30 -18.79 -3.19 8.11
N LEU A 31 -17.64 -3.62 7.57
CA LEU A 31 -17.18 -5.01 7.64
C LEU A 31 -16.89 -5.46 9.07
N LEU A 32 -16.28 -4.59 9.88
CA LEU A 32 -16.04 -4.86 11.31
C LEU A 32 -17.36 -5.02 12.08
N LEU A 33 -18.32 -4.14 11.83
CA LEU A 33 -19.66 -4.24 12.44
C LEU A 33 -20.43 -5.46 11.93
N GLY A 34 -20.33 -5.80 10.65
CA GLY A 34 -20.91 -7.02 10.07
C GLY A 34 -20.33 -8.29 10.69
N SER A 35 -19.02 -8.31 10.97
CA SER A 35 -18.38 -9.43 11.69
C SER A 35 -18.85 -9.54 13.15
N LEU A 36 -19.11 -8.40 13.82
CA LEU A 36 -19.71 -8.36 15.15
C LEU A 36 -21.16 -8.90 15.12
N GLY A 37 -21.96 -8.45 14.15
CA GLY A 37 -23.32 -8.95 13.95
C GLY A 37 -23.38 -10.46 13.76
N TYR A 38 -22.44 -11.00 12.95
CA TYR A 38 -22.30 -12.45 12.78
C TYR A 38 -21.96 -13.15 14.10
N ALA A 39 -21.02 -12.62 14.88
CA ALA A 39 -20.62 -13.19 16.17
C ALA A 39 -21.80 -13.23 17.15
N MET A 40 -22.64 -12.21 17.16
CA MET A 40 -23.86 -12.17 17.97
C MET A 40 -24.92 -13.17 17.50
N GLY A 41 -25.08 -13.32 16.19
CA GLY A 41 -26.03 -14.27 15.60
C GLY A 41 -25.65 -15.74 15.82
N HIS A 42 -24.35 -16.04 15.94
CA HIS A 42 -23.81 -17.40 16.00
C HIS A 42 -22.94 -17.65 17.24
N PRO A 43 -23.49 -17.60 18.46
CA PRO A 43 -22.72 -17.77 19.69
C PRO A 43 -22.14 -19.18 19.84
N GLN A 44 -22.68 -20.16 19.11
CA GLN A 44 -22.24 -21.55 19.14
C GLN A 44 -20.93 -21.81 18.39
N THR A 45 -20.49 -20.86 17.54
CA THR A 45 -19.30 -20.98 16.69
C THR A 45 -18.32 -19.82 16.90
N PRO A 46 -17.70 -19.68 18.09
CA PRO A 46 -16.84 -18.55 18.39
C PRO A 46 -15.57 -18.53 17.51
N GLY A 47 -15.07 -19.69 17.10
CA GLY A 47 -13.91 -19.81 16.21
C GLY A 47 -14.17 -19.23 14.81
N ALA A 48 -15.34 -19.47 14.23
CA ALA A 48 -15.74 -18.91 12.94
C ALA A 48 -15.91 -17.39 13.02
N ALA A 49 -16.45 -16.87 14.12
CA ALA A 49 -16.58 -15.44 14.36
C ALA A 49 -15.19 -14.75 14.48
N ALA A 50 -14.27 -15.37 15.24
CA ALA A 50 -12.90 -14.88 15.38
C ALA A 50 -12.16 -14.87 14.03
N LEU A 51 -12.33 -15.91 13.20
CA LEU A 51 -11.72 -15.98 11.89
C LEU A 51 -12.27 -14.91 10.94
N ARG A 52 -13.59 -14.64 10.94
CA ARG A 52 -14.16 -13.53 10.16
C ARG A 52 -13.61 -12.18 10.57
N LEU A 53 -13.43 -11.94 11.88
CA LEU A 53 -12.80 -10.74 12.39
C LEU A 53 -11.32 -10.66 11.95
N ALA A 54 -10.60 -11.78 11.96
CA ALA A 54 -9.22 -11.85 11.46
C ALA A 54 -9.13 -11.49 9.97
N TRP A 55 -10.08 -11.92 9.13
CA TRP A 55 -10.14 -11.52 7.72
C TRP A 55 -10.33 -10.00 7.53
N CYS A 56 -10.96 -9.30 8.48
CA CYS A 56 -11.09 -7.84 8.43
C CYS A 56 -9.74 -7.11 8.56
N VAL A 57 -8.66 -7.79 8.95
CA VAL A 57 -7.30 -7.24 8.94
C VAL A 57 -6.86 -6.84 7.52
N VAL A 58 -7.31 -7.56 6.49
CA VAL A 58 -6.97 -7.24 5.09
C VAL A 58 -7.52 -5.88 4.64
N PRO A 59 -8.84 -5.59 4.71
CA PRO A 59 -9.37 -4.28 4.37
C PRO A 59 -8.86 -3.18 5.31
N LEU A 60 -8.63 -3.48 6.59
CA LEU A 60 -8.02 -2.56 7.53
C LEU A 60 -6.62 -2.16 7.10
N ALA A 61 -5.75 -3.12 6.78
CA ALA A 61 -4.39 -2.86 6.28
C ALA A 61 -4.41 -2.06 4.97
N ALA A 62 -5.31 -2.40 4.04
CA ALA A 62 -5.48 -1.69 2.77
C ALA A 62 -5.89 -0.22 2.99
N THR A 63 -6.83 0.03 3.92
CA THR A 63 -7.28 1.39 4.26
C THR A 63 -6.19 2.19 4.96
N VAL A 64 -5.45 1.59 5.90
CA VAL A 64 -4.29 2.22 6.55
C VAL A 64 -3.21 2.56 5.52
N TYR A 65 -2.94 1.67 4.59
CA TYR A 65 -1.97 1.90 3.52
C TYR A 65 -2.40 3.05 2.58
N LEU A 66 -3.69 3.11 2.22
CA LEU A 66 -4.26 4.24 1.47
C LEU A 66 -4.14 5.55 2.25
N ALA A 67 -4.51 5.56 3.52
CA ALA A 67 -4.40 6.74 4.38
C ALA A 67 -2.95 7.26 4.44
N LEU A 68 -1.99 6.34 4.57
CA LEU A 68 -0.56 6.64 4.55
C LEU A 68 -0.09 7.22 3.20
N ALA A 69 -0.55 6.65 2.08
CA ALA A 69 -0.25 7.16 0.74
C ALA A 69 -0.79 8.58 0.55
N VAL A 70 -2.02 8.83 0.99
CA VAL A 70 -2.65 10.16 0.92
C VAL A 70 -1.93 11.17 1.81
N ALA A 71 -1.58 10.80 3.05
CA ALA A 71 -0.86 11.68 3.97
C ALA A 71 0.53 12.10 3.45
N ARG A 72 1.25 11.19 2.78
CA ARG A 72 2.56 11.49 2.16
C ARG A 72 2.45 12.39 0.94
N THR A 73 1.32 12.39 0.25
CA THR A 73 1.09 13.20 -0.95
C THR A 73 0.47 14.57 -0.64
N ASP A 74 0.07 14.81 0.61
CA ASP A 74 -0.52 16.10 1.01
C ASP A 74 0.53 17.22 0.91
N PRO A 75 0.29 18.26 0.10
CA PRO A 75 1.21 19.40 -0.04
C PRO A 75 1.38 20.19 1.28
N GLY A 76 0.46 20.02 2.23
CA GLY A 76 0.54 20.64 3.56
C GLY A 76 1.61 20.01 4.47
N THR A 77 2.07 18.78 4.16
CA THR A 77 3.07 18.07 4.97
C THR A 77 4.52 18.30 4.50
N ARG A 78 4.71 18.96 3.35
CA ARG A 78 6.05 19.25 2.84
C ARG A 78 6.62 20.46 3.58
N PRO A 79 7.83 20.34 4.18
CA PRO A 79 8.50 21.47 4.79
C PRO A 79 8.78 22.53 3.71
N ARG A 80 8.21 23.72 3.89
CA ARG A 80 8.49 24.88 3.05
C ARG A 80 9.29 25.88 3.87
N PRO A 81 10.32 26.54 3.29
CA PRO A 81 11.14 27.51 4.03
C PRO A 81 10.30 28.59 4.73
N GLY A 82 9.19 29.04 4.14
CA GLY A 82 8.30 30.03 4.74
C GLY A 82 7.45 29.52 5.90
N LEU A 83 7.17 28.21 5.99
CA LEU A 83 6.39 27.64 7.09
C LEU A 83 7.26 27.44 8.34
N SER A 84 8.54 27.15 8.17
CA SER A 84 9.49 27.05 9.28
C SER A 84 9.73 28.41 9.94
N ALA A 85 9.71 29.51 9.18
CA ALA A 85 9.83 30.87 9.69
C ALA A 85 8.64 31.28 10.59
N VAL A 86 7.44 30.72 10.34
CA VAL A 86 6.23 30.94 11.17
C VAL A 86 6.15 29.97 12.34
N GLY A 87 7.22 29.20 12.65
CA GLY A 87 7.27 28.28 13.78
C GLY A 87 6.52 26.94 13.55
N LEU A 88 6.12 26.64 12.33
CA LEU A 88 5.53 25.34 11.96
C LEU A 88 6.65 24.35 11.61
N GLY A 89 7.31 23.82 12.64
CA GLY A 89 8.32 22.79 12.50
C GLY A 89 7.75 21.45 11.99
N PRO A 90 8.61 20.51 11.54
CA PRO A 90 8.18 19.23 10.97
C PRO A 90 7.31 18.39 11.91
N GLY A 91 7.51 18.49 13.22
CA GLY A 91 6.68 17.81 14.23
C GLY A 91 5.23 18.30 14.24
N ARG A 92 5.01 19.61 14.12
CA ARG A 92 3.65 20.17 14.06
C ARG A 92 2.92 19.78 12.77
N LEU A 93 3.63 19.73 11.64
CA LEU A 93 3.07 19.26 10.37
C LEU A 93 2.67 17.78 10.45
N MET A 94 3.46 16.95 11.12
CA MET A 94 3.14 15.55 11.40
C MET A 94 1.83 15.43 12.20
N VAL A 95 1.68 16.21 13.29
CA VAL A 95 0.48 16.19 14.13
C VAL A 95 -0.76 16.62 13.33
N VAL A 96 -0.66 17.68 12.54
CA VAL A 96 -1.75 18.15 11.68
C VAL A 96 -2.17 17.07 10.68
N SER A 97 -1.21 16.37 10.05
CA SER A 97 -1.51 15.29 9.12
C SER A 97 -2.16 14.10 9.82
N ALA A 98 -1.66 13.68 10.98
CA ALA A 98 -2.26 12.61 11.77
C ALA A 98 -3.69 12.96 12.22
N LEU A 99 -3.92 14.20 12.66
CA LEU A 99 -5.24 14.68 13.09
C LEU A 99 -6.23 14.74 11.93
N THR A 100 -5.82 15.22 10.75
CA THR A 100 -6.70 15.24 9.57
C THR A 100 -7.05 13.83 9.09
N THR A 101 -6.12 12.87 9.20
CA THR A 101 -6.38 11.45 8.91
C THR A 101 -7.33 10.86 9.96
N LEU A 102 -7.12 11.15 11.25
CA LEU A 102 -8.01 10.75 12.32
C LEU A 102 -9.45 11.21 12.04
N LEU A 103 -9.64 12.49 11.73
CA LEU A 103 -10.96 13.06 11.44
C LEU A 103 -11.60 12.44 10.20
N ALA A 104 -10.85 12.19 9.13
CA ALA A 104 -11.37 11.53 7.95
C ALA A 104 -11.83 10.08 8.25
N CYS A 105 -11.04 9.33 9.02
CA CYS A 105 -11.39 7.96 9.39
C CYS A 105 -12.53 7.90 10.41
N THR A 106 -12.60 8.81 11.38
CA THR A 106 -13.75 8.87 12.32
C THR A 106 -15.05 9.23 11.62
N LEU A 107 -15.01 10.15 10.65
CA LEU A 107 -16.16 10.45 9.81
C LEU A 107 -16.61 9.22 9.02
N GLY A 108 -15.67 8.50 8.41
CA GLY A 108 -15.97 7.24 7.72
C GLY A 108 -16.55 6.18 8.66
N SER A 109 -15.99 6.02 9.87
CA SER A 109 -16.53 5.09 10.88
C SER A 109 -17.94 5.48 11.36
N ALA A 110 -18.22 6.78 11.48
CA ALA A 110 -19.56 7.26 11.81
C ALA A 110 -20.58 6.96 10.70
N VAL A 111 -20.18 7.17 9.44
CA VAL A 111 -21.01 6.80 8.27
C VAL A 111 -21.25 5.28 8.23
N ALA A 112 -20.22 4.46 8.54
CA ALA A 112 -20.35 3.02 8.64
C ALA A 112 -21.40 2.61 9.68
N LEU A 113 -21.37 3.24 10.86
CA LEU A 113 -22.31 2.98 11.93
C LEU A 113 -23.76 3.35 11.51
N LEU A 114 -23.94 4.54 10.95
CA LEU A 114 -25.26 4.98 10.46
C LEU A 114 -25.81 4.02 9.41
N PHE A 115 -24.99 3.62 8.45
CA PHE A 115 -25.40 2.68 7.40
C PHE A 115 -25.69 1.29 7.96
N PHE A 116 -24.91 0.83 8.94
CA PHE A 116 -25.13 -0.43 9.63
C PHE A 116 -26.46 -0.43 10.40
N LEU A 117 -26.75 0.62 11.19
CA LEU A 117 -28.01 0.78 11.92
C LEU A 117 -29.21 0.88 10.99
N HIS A 118 -29.03 1.58 9.86
CA HIS A 118 -30.07 1.70 8.84
C HIS A 118 -30.43 0.34 8.20
N LEU A 119 -29.43 -0.43 7.76
CA LEU A 119 -29.66 -1.77 7.19
C LEU A 119 -30.21 -2.78 8.22
N ARG A 120 -29.92 -2.56 9.47
CA ARG A 120 -30.42 -3.38 10.57
C ARG A 120 -31.91 -3.10 10.89
N GLY A 121 -32.41 -1.89 10.56
CA GLY A 121 -33.78 -1.46 10.85
C GLY A 121 -33.90 -0.68 12.17
N ASP A 122 -32.80 -0.29 12.80
CA ASP A 122 -32.83 0.52 14.03
C ASP A 122 -33.12 2.02 13.73
N LEU A 123 -33.08 2.44 12.45
CA LEU A 123 -33.34 3.80 11.96
C LEU A 123 -34.53 3.75 10.98
N SER A 124 -35.71 4.13 11.44
CA SER A 124 -36.93 4.17 10.59
C SER A 124 -36.95 5.38 9.64
N GLY A 125 -37.53 5.19 8.45
CA GLY A 125 -37.88 6.30 7.55
C GLY A 125 -37.06 6.47 6.27
N LEU A 126 -36.10 5.60 5.98
CA LEU A 126 -35.35 5.62 4.72
C LEU A 126 -35.61 4.38 3.85
N PRO A 127 -35.45 4.48 2.51
CA PRO A 127 -35.58 3.32 1.63
C PRO A 127 -34.46 2.31 1.95
N LEU A 128 -34.77 1.00 1.94
CA LEU A 128 -33.89 -0.13 2.29
C LEU A 128 -33.83 -0.49 3.78
N ASP A 129 -34.69 0.10 4.61
CA ASP A 129 -34.78 -0.17 6.03
C ASP A 129 -34.99 -1.67 6.31
N GLY A 130 -34.16 -2.24 7.22
CA GLY A 130 -34.29 -3.63 7.66
C GLY A 130 -33.91 -4.71 6.63
N LYS A 131 -33.46 -4.37 5.40
CA LYS A 131 -33.07 -5.37 4.39
C LYS A 131 -31.90 -6.26 4.81
N GLY A 132 -31.09 -5.81 5.75
CA GLY A 132 -29.97 -6.55 6.32
C GLY A 132 -30.28 -7.21 7.67
N ALA A 133 -31.49 -7.12 8.18
CA ALA A 133 -31.86 -7.55 9.54
C ALA A 133 -31.44 -9.00 9.86
N GLN A 134 -31.63 -9.92 8.90
CA GLN A 134 -31.27 -11.33 9.06
C GLN A 134 -29.75 -11.56 9.16
N PHE A 135 -28.95 -10.77 8.44
CA PHE A 135 -27.49 -10.92 8.43
C PHE A 135 -26.81 -10.17 9.57
N LEU A 136 -27.49 -9.16 10.14
CA LEU A 136 -26.90 -8.24 11.11
C LEU A 136 -27.43 -8.47 12.53
N ALA A 137 -28.12 -9.61 12.78
CA ALA A 137 -28.69 -10.01 14.08
C ALA A 137 -29.51 -8.87 14.72
N ALA A 138 -30.53 -8.39 13.98
CA ALA A 138 -31.39 -7.29 14.43
C ALA A 138 -32.21 -7.61 15.69
N ASP A 139 -32.41 -8.88 15.96
CA ASP A 139 -33.13 -9.42 17.12
C ASP A 139 -32.38 -9.31 18.45
N ARG A 140 -31.08 -8.91 18.42
CA ARG A 140 -30.25 -8.80 19.63
C ARG A 140 -29.77 -7.36 19.88
N PRO A 141 -29.74 -6.88 21.15
CA PRO A 141 -29.25 -5.53 21.44
C PRO A 141 -27.76 -5.41 21.09
N LEU A 142 -27.37 -4.30 20.44
CA LEU A 142 -25.97 -4.03 20.12
C LEU A 142 -25.16 -3.75 21.38
N PRO A 143 -24.02 -4.41 21.59
CA PRO A 143 -23.09 -4.08 22.67
C PRO A 143 -22.35 -2.78 22.32
N VAL A 144 -22.82 -1.64 22.83
CA VAL A 144 -22.26 -0.31 22.57
C VAL A 144 -20.74 -0.24 22.80
N PRO A 145 -20.18 -0.81 23.88
CA PRO A 145 -18.73 -0.78 24.07
C PRO A 145 -17.95 -1.49 22.97
N ALA A 146 -18.43 -2.66 22.51
CA ALA A 146 -17.76 -3.42 21.44
C ALA A 146 -17.87 -2.71 20.09
N THR A 147 -19.01 -2.08 19.78
CA THR A 147 -19.16 -1.30 18.53
C THR A 147 -18.23 -0.10 18.52
N LEU A 148 -18.12 0.64 19.60
CA LEU A 148 -17.23 1.81 19.71
C LEU A 148 -15.75 1.42 19.64
N THR A 149 -15.36 0.33 20.33
CA THR A 149 -13.97 -0.15 20.27
C THR A 149 -13.57 -0.59 18.87
N LEU A 150 -14.41 -1.36 18.18
CA LEU A 150 -14.15 -1.80 16.80
C LEU A 150 -14.06 -0.61 15.82
N LEU A 151 -14.95 0.37 15.96
CA LEU A 151 -14.93 1.56 15.11
C LEU A 151 -13.74 2.48 15.41
N ALA A 152 -13.20 2.47 16.64
CA ALA A 152 -12.02 3.26 17.02
C ALA A 152 -10.71 2.64 16.50
N VAL A 153 -10.66 1.32 16.25
CA VAL A 153 -9.44 0.62 15.81
C VAL A 153 -8.87 1.26 14.54
N LEU A 154 -9.69 1.49 13.53
CA LEU A 154 -9.22 2.00 12.24
C LEU A 154 -8.72 3.46 12.30
N PRO A 155 -9.46 4.43 12.90
CA PRO A 155 -8.95 5.80 13.06
C PRO A 155 -7.63 5.86 13.84
N LEU A 156 -7.50 5.07 14.91
CA LEU A 156 -6.29 5.02 15.73
C LEU A 156 -5.13 4.36 14.98
N ALA A 157 -5.36 3.24 14.30
CA ALA A 157 -4.34 2.57 13.52
C ALA A 157 -3.85 3.44 12.35
N ALA A 158 -4.77 4.09 11.62
CA ALA A 158 -4.42 4.94 10.48
C ALA A 158 -3.66 6.20 10.92
N SER A 159 -4.15 6.91 11.95
CA SER A 159 -3.48 8.11 12.46
C SER A 159 -2.14 7.79 13.10
N GLY A 160 -2.03 6.68 13.84
CA GLY A 160 -0.77 6.19 14.40
C GLY A 160 0.25 5.83 13.31
N ALA A 161 -0.17 5.10 12.25
CA ALA A 161 0.69 4.77 11.12
C ALA A 161 1.19 6.03 10.40
N VAL A 162 0.32 7.04 10.20
CA VAL A 162 0.69 8.32 9.60
C VAL A 162 1.68 9.07 10.49
N ALA A 163 1.43 9.16 11.80
CA ALA A 163 2.32 9.81 12.75
C ALA A 163 3.71 9.14 12.77
N LEU A 164 3.76 7.81 12.83
CA LEU A 164 5.03 7.05 12.81
C LEU A 164 5.79 7.23 11.50
N SER A 165 5.10 7.28 10.37
CA SER A 165 5.73 7.40 9.05
C SER A 165 6.29 8.79 8.75
N LEU A 166 5.68 9.83 9.31
CA LEU A 166 6.07 11.23 9.15
C LEU A 166 6.98 11.71 10.29
N ARG A 167 7.31 10.83 11.25
CA ARG A 167 8.18 11.18 12.39
C ARG A 167 9.51 11.74 11.89
N PRO A 168 9.94 12.93 12.34
CA PRO A 168 11.23 13.48 11.99
C PRO A 168 12.33 12.50 12.42
N ARG A 169 13.17 12.09 11.49
CA ARG A 169 14.38 11.33 11.81
C ARG A 169 15.48 12.33 12.10
N ASP A 170 16.01 12.32 13.33
CA ASP A 170 17.17 13.14 13.68
C ASP A 170 18.35 12.73 12.77
N PRO A 171 18.87 13.63 11.94
CA PRO A 171 20.02 13.32 11.07
C PRO A 171 21.29 12.99 11.85
N ARG A 172 21.32 13.28 13.16
CA ARG A 172 22.49 13.05 14.04
C ARG A 172 22.58 11.65 14.66
N ARG A 173 21.54 10.82 14.56
CA ARG A 173 21.69 9.40 14.89
C ARG A 173 22.21 8.70 13.66
N PRO A 174 23.50 8.24 13.64
CA PRO A 174 23.93 7.31 12.63
C PRO A 174 22.93 6.16 12.65
N ALA A 175 22.33 5.87 11.50
CA ALA A 175 21.53 4.67 11.37
C ALA A 175 22.43 3.53 11.86
N VAL A 176 22.10 2.95 13.02
CA VAL A 176 22.68 1.67 13.42
C VAL A 176 22.30 0.74 12.28
N LYS A 177 23.26 0.52 11.38
CA LYS A 177 23.15 -0.45 10.30
C LYS A 177 23.01 -1.79 11.01
N GLY A 178 21.76 -2.12 11.32
CA GLY A 178 21.42 -3.46 11.73
C GLY A 178 21.90 -4.39 10.62
N THR A 179 22.74 -5.32 11.01
CA THR A 179 23.27 -6.41 10.20
C THR A 179 23.93 -5.96 8.90
N ALA A 180 25.20 -5.59 8.99
CA ALA A 180 26.09 -5.71 7.85
C ALA A 180 25.95 -7.13 7.29
N SER A 181 25.37 -7.24 6.10
CA SER A 181 25.22 -8.53 5.44
C SER A 181 26.61 -9.16 5.33
N PHE A 182 26.69 -10.44 5.63
CA PHE A 182 27.93 -11.23 5.55
C PHE A 182 28.70 -11.01 4.23
N GLY A 183 27.98 -10.68 3.14
CA GLY A 183 28.56 -10.35 1.83
C GLY A 183 29.31 -9.02 1.76
N ALA A 184 28.90 -7.98 2.53
CA ALA A 184 29.59 -6.70 2.52
C ALA A 184 30.97 -6.77 3.20
N ARG A 185 31.14 -7.69 4.13
CA ARG A 185 32.41 -7.94 4.82
C ARG A 185 33.43 -8.61 3.91
N TRP A 186 33.00 -9.50 3.04
CA TRP A 186 33.86 -10.14 2.04
C TRP A 186 34.32 -9.16 0.95
N HIS A 187 33.43 -8.28 0.47
CA HIS A 187 33.80 -7.24 -0.50
C HIS A 187 34.82 -6.25 0.08
N ALA A 188 34.70 -5.87 1.34
CA ALA A 188 35.65 -4.96 1.99
C ALA A 188 37.06 -5.60 2.18
N ILE A 189 37.13 -6.92 2.33
CA ILE A 189 38.38 -7.66 2.48
C ILE A 189 39.10 -7.80 1.11
N LEU A 190 38.35 -8.03 0.04
CA LEU A 190 38.91 -8.21 -1.30
C LEU A 190 39.40 -6.91 -1.96
N HIS A 191 38.82 -5.75 -1.59
CA HIS A 191 39.19 -4.45 -2.17
C HIS A 191 40.15 -3.63 -1.29
N LYS A 192 40.67 -4.18 -0.18
CA LYS A 192 41.70 -3.50 0.65
C LYS A 192 43.12 -3.58 0.07
N ALA A 193 43.31 -4.25 -1.06
CA ALA A 193 44.61 -4.48 -1.67
C ALA A 193 45.03 -3.46 -2.74
N GLU A 194 44.17 -2.52 -3.14
CA GLU A 194 44.50 -1.52 -4.17
C GLU A 194 44.01 -0.12 -3.77
N ALA A 195 44.76 0.55 -2.94
CA ALA A 195 44.66 2.00 -2.76
C ALA A 195 46.04 2.63 -2.98
N PRO A 196 46.26 3.41 -4.05
CA PRO A 196 47.43 4.26 -4.13
C PRO A 196 47.22 5.48 -3.24
N ALA A 197 48.24 5.72 -2.39
CA ALA A 197 48.36 6.90 -1.58
C ALA A 197 48.69 8.12 -2.45
N SER A 198 47.81 9.12 -2.43
CA SER A 198 48.19 10.51 -2.74
C SER A 198 47.17 11.41 -2.06
N ALA A 199 47.58 11.91 -0.89
CA ALA A 199 46.89 12.99 -0.20
C ALA A 199 47.52 14.31 -0.68
N GLU A 200 46.68 15.20 -1.23
CA GLU A 200 47.00 16.62 -1.27
C GLU A 200 45.81 17.43 -0.76
N ALA A 201 46.13 18.40 0.08
CA ALA A 201 45.24 19.23 0.88
C ALA A 201 44.43 20.21 0.03
N PRO A 202 43.28 20.67 0.52
CA PRO A 202 42.41 21.59 -0.21
C PRO A 202 42.91 23.03 -0.15
N VAL A 203 43.03 23.65 -1.29
CA VAL A 203 43.14 25.09 -1.45
C VAL A 203 41.76 25.71 -1.48
N ASP A 204 41.51 26.58 -0.52
CA ASP A 204 40.31 27.42 -0.48
C ASP A 204 40.26 28.32 -1.73
N THR A 205 39.22 28.18 -2.52
CA THR A 205 38.91 29.15 -3.55
C THR A 205 37.38 29.35 -3.58
N GLU A 206 36.97 30.55 -3.22
CA GLU A 206 35.63 31.06 -3.32
C GLU A 206 35.10 30.96 -4.76
N ALA A 207 34.20 30.01 -4.98
CA ALA A 207 33.33 29.91 -6.14
C ALA A 207 31.95 29.50 -5.69
N GLU A 208 31.40 30.26 -4.75
CA GLU A 208 29.97 30.22 -4.41
C GLU A 208 29.18 30.81 -5.58
N GLY A 209 28.54 29.99 -6.37
CA GLY A 209 27.58 30.46 -7.34
C GLY A 209 27.16 29.50 -8.44
N TRP A 210 27.95 28.50 -8.76
CA TRP A 210 27.66 27.59 -9.89
C TRP A 210 27.56 26.10 -9.51
N SER A 211 27.82 25.75 -8.26
CA SER A 211 27.80 24.35 -7.79
C SER A 211 26.39 23.79 -7.58
N ASP A 212 25.38 24.64 -7.50
CA ASP A 212 23.98 24.21 -7.27
C ASP A 212 23.27 23.73 -8.55
N VAL A 213 23.84 23.95 -9.74
CA VAL A 213 23.24 23.56 -11.03
C VAL A 213 23.73 22.19 -11.52
N LEU A 214 24.87 21.74 -11.03
CA LEU A 214 25.38 20.40 -11.27
C LEU A 214 25.11 19.50 -10.05
N THR A 215 23.87 19.37 -9.62
CA THR A 215 23.44 18.23 -8.80
C THR A 215 23.73 16.98 -9.61
N VAL A 216 24.90 16.41 -9.35
CA VAL A 216 25.30 15.09 -9.81
C VAL A 216 24.09 14.18 -9.71
N ALA A 217 23.67 13.63 -10.85
CA ALA A 217 22.54 12.71 -10.89
C ALA A 217 22.75 11.68 -9.76
N PRO A 218 21.81 11.54 -8.83
CA PRO A 218 22.02 10.70 -7.66
C PRO A 218 22.50 9.34 -8.12
N ALA A 219 23.60 8.88 -7.51
CA ALA A 219 24.21 7.59 -7.81
C ALA A 219 23.12 6.51 -7.87
N PRO A 220 23.22 5.52 -8.77
CA PRO A 220 22.22 4.47 -8.90
C PRO A 220 21.99 3.86 -7.50
N ARG A 221 20.77 4.01 -6.99
CA ARG A 221 20.41 3.44 -5.70
C ARG A 221 20.67 1.96 -5.73
N GLU A 222 21.33 1.45 -4.70
CA GLU A 222 21.54 0.01 -4.51
C GLU A 222 20.20 -0.74 -4.64
N ALA A 223 20.28 -1.98 -5.11
CA ALA A 223 19.09 -2.84 -5.26
C ALA A 223 18.31 -2.88 -3.94
N PRO A 224 16.96 -2.81 -3.97
CA PRO A 224 16.16 -2.83 -2.75
C PRO A 224 16.47 -4.08 -1.92
N ALA A 225 16.95 -3.88 -0.69
CA ALA A 225 17.37 -4.97 0.21
C ALA A 225 16.23 -5.95 0.59
N GLY A 226 14.98 -5.57 0.34
CA GLY A 226 13.80 -6.40 0.61
C GLY A 226 13.51 -7.50 -0.43
N PHE A 227 14.21 -7.52 -1.56
CA PHE A 227 13.91 -8.45 -2.65
C PHE A 227 14.04 -9.93 -2.26
N PRO A 228 15.16 -10.41 -1.68
CA PRO A 228 15.30 -11.82 -1.33
C PRO A 228 14.29 -12.25 -0.26
N TRP A 229 14.02 -11.41 0.74
CA TRP A 229 13.00 -11.65 1.75
C TRP A 229 11.59 -11.68 1.18
N GLY A 230 11.31 -10.83 0.18
CA GLY A 230 10.04 -10.83 -0.53
C GLY A 230 9.80 -12.12 -1.30
N VAL A 231 10.81 -12.63 -2.00
CA VAL A 231 10.72 -13.91 -2.73
C VAL A 231 10.57 -15.08 -1.76
N ALA A 232 11.32 -15.09 -0.66
CA ALA A 232 11.21 -16.12 0.37
C ALA A 232 9.81 -16.14 1.01
N ALA A 233 9.27 -14.96 1.36
CA ALA A 233 7.92 -14.84 1.92
C ALA A 233 6.84 -15.27 0.92
N LEU A 234 7.00 -14.93 -0.37
CA LEU A 234 6.09 -15.37 -1.43
C LEU A 234 6.08 -16.90 -1.57
N ALA A 235 7.26 -17.51 -1.64
CA ALA A 235 7.39 -18.95 -1.73
C ALA A 235 6.82 -19.66 -0.49
N ALA A 236 7.10 -19.16 0.70
CA ALA A 236 6.54 -19.68 1.94
C ALA A 236 5.01 -19.55 1.99
N GLY A 237 4.46 -18.41 1.53
CA GLY A 237 3.01 -18.20 1.47
C GLY A 237 2.33 -19.19 0.54
N LEU A 238 2.87 -19.40 -0.66
CA LEU A 238 2.36 -20.39 -1.61
C LEU A 238 2.49 -21.83 -1.07
N ALA A 239 3.59 -22.15 -0.39
CA ALA A 239 3.77 -23.46 0.25
C ALA A 239 2.73 -23.70 1.35
N VAL A 240 2.46 -22.71 2.20
CA VAL A 240 1.42 -22.80 3.24
C VAL A 240 0.04 -22.98 2.61
N GLN A 241 -0.28 -22.26 1.54
CA GLN A 241 -1.54 -22.43 0.81
C GLN A 241 -1.67 -23.84 0.21
N ALA A 242 -0.61 -24.30 -0.46
CA ALA A 242 -0.60 -25.64 -1.05
C ALA A 242 -0.75 -26.75 0.01
N TYR A 243 -0.14 -26.56 1.18
CA TYR A 243 -0.30 -27.47 2.32
C TYR A 243 -1.73 -27.45 2.88
N ALA A 244 -2.27 -26.23 3.10
CA ALA A 244 -3.63 -26.06 3.60
C ALA A 244 -4.68 -26.65 2.65
N ASN A 245 -4.51 -26.47 1.35
CA ASN A 245 -5.40 -27.04 0.33
C ASN A 245 -5.35 -28.58 0.29
N ARG A 246 -4.23 -29.20 0.66
CA ARG A 246 -4.10 -30.67 0.75
C ARG A 246 -4.72 -31.24 2.03
N ALA A 247 -4.66 -30.51 3.13
CA ALA A 247 -5.16 -30.92 4.43
C ALA A 247 -6.68 -30.76 4.55
N ALA A 248 -7.31 -29.93 3.71
CA ALA A 248 -8.74 -29.69 3.77
C ALA A 248 -9.54 -30.83 3.10
N PRO A 249 -10.41 -31.55 3.83
CA PRO A 249 -11.40 -32.43 3.20
C PRO A 249 -12.34 -31.60 2.33
N ALA A 250 -12.89 -32.20 1.28
CA ALA A 250 -13.68 -31.54 0.23
C ALA A 250 -14.93 -30.72 0.64
N SER A 251 -15.18 -30.52 1.93
CA SER A 251 -16.24 -29.69 2.48
C SER A 251 -15.77 -28.25 2.67
N VAL A 252 -15.73 -27.52 1.58
CA VAL A 252 -15.17 -26.16 1.44
C VAL A 252 -15.90 -25.06 2.26
N LEU A 253 -17.00 -25.37 2.95
CA LEU A 253 -17.79 -24.39 3.70
C LEU A 253 -17.73 -24.51 5.23
N ALA A 254 -17.08 -25.53 5.78
CA ALA A 254 -16.93 -25.70 7.23
C ALA A 254 -15.60 -25.11 7.70
N LEU A 255 -15.59 -23.80 7.90
CA LEU A 255 -14.47 -23.06 8.49
C LEU A 255 -14.40 -23.30 10.01
N PRO A 256 -13.45 -24.04 10.56
CA PRO A 256 -12.94 -23.67 11.85
C PRO A 256 -11.42 -23.47 11.89
N VAL A 257 -10.58 -24.45 11.97
CA VAL A 257 -9.14 -24.24 12.24
C VAL A 257 -8.30 -24.15 10.95
N GLU A 258 -8.75 -24.78 9.90
CA GLU A 258 -8.07 -24.85 8.59
C GLU A 258 -8.06 -23.49 7.85
N GLY A 259 -9.07 -22.64 8.07
CA GLY A 259 -9.16 -21.31 7.48
C GLY A 259 -8.08 -20.33 7.98
N SER A 260 -7.47 -20.56 9.14
CA SER A 260 -6.38 -19.72 9.65
C SER A 260 -5.08 -19.93 8.86
N ALA A 261 -4.79 -21.16 8.44
CA ALA A 261 -3.62 -21.48 7.61
C ALA A 261 -3.77 -20.87 6.20
N VAL A 262 -4.97 -20.94 5.62
CA VAL A 262 -5.27 -20.31 4.33
C VAL A 262 -5.08 -18.79 4.43
N LEU A 263 -5.65 -18.15 5.45
CA LEU A 263 -5.48 -16.72 5.70
C LEU A 263 -4.00 -16.37 5.88
N GLY A 264 -3.26 -17.13 6.69
CA GLY A 264 -1.83 -16.95 6.90
C GLY A 264 -1.04 -17.07 5.59
N GLY A 265 -1.35 -18.04 4.77
CA GLY A 265 -0.75 -18.23 3.45
C GLY A 265 -1.04 -17.05 2.51
N TRP A 266 -2.28 -16.56 2.46
CA TRP A 266 -2.66 -15.39 1.67
C TRP A 266 -1.95 -14.10 2.14
N LEU A 267 -1.91 -13.85 3.45
CA LEU A 267 -1.22 -12.69 4.01
C LEU A 267 0.28 -12.74 3.74
N LEU A 268 0.89 -13.92 3.87
CA LEU A 268 2.31 -14.11 3.60
C LEU A 268 2.65 -13.93 2.11
N THR A 269 1.80 -14.45 1.22
CA THR A 269 1.91 -14.23 -0.24
C THR A 269 1.77 -12.76 -0.59
N ALA A 270 0.78 -12.06 -0.04
CA ALA A 270 0.58 -10.64 -0.25
C ALA A 270 1.77 -9.81 0.26
N LEU A 271 2.27 -10.12 1.47
CA LEU A 271 3.45 -9.48 2.03
C LEU A 271 4.68 -9.73 1.16
N GLY A 272 4.88 -10.96 0.70
CA GLY A 272 5.95 -11.35 -0.20
C GLY A 272 5.92 -10.54 -1.51
N LEU A 273 4.75 -10.41 -2.13
CA LEU A 273 4.56 -9.58 -3.34
C LEU A 273 4.91 -8.11 -3.10
N VAL A 274 4.44 -7.52 -2.01
CA VAL A 274 4.70 -6.11 -1.67
C VAL A 274 6.18 -5.86 -1.42
N LEU A 275 6.89 -6.82 -0.82
CA LEU A 275 8.33 -6.73 -0.56
C LEU A 275 9.17 -7.04 -1.80
N ALA A 276 8.75 -7.98 -2.66
CA ALA A 276 9.46 -8.36 -3.88
C ALA A 276 9.27 -7.35 -5.02
N ALA A 277 8.10 -6.73 -5.13
CA ALA A 277 7.74 -5.86 -6.25
C ALA A 277 8.72 -4.69 -6.50
N PRO A 278 9.28 -4.00 -5.49
CA PRO A 278 10.33 -3.00 -5.73
C PRO A 278 11.59 -3.59 -6.38
N GLY A 279 12.01 -4.78 -5.94
CA GLY A 279 13.15 -5.49 -6.51
C GLY A 279 12.91 -5.93 -7.95
N LEU A 280 11.72 -6.47 -8.22
CA LEU A 280 11.29 -6.84 -9.57
C LEU A 280 11.23 -5.62 -10.50
N THR A 281 10.70 -4.49 -10.02
CA THR A 281 10.68 -3.23 -10.77
C THR A 281 12.10 -2.73 -11.08
N TYR A 282 13.03 -2.85 -10.13
CA TYR A 282 14.43 -2.51 -10.30
C TYR A 282 15.11 -3.42 -11.33
N LEU A 283 14.90 -4.73 -11.24
CA LEU A 283 15.43 -5.71 -12.20
C LEU A 283 14.88 -5.47 -13.60
N CYS A 284 13.59 -5.18 -13.74
CA CYS A 284 12.96 -4.80 -15.00
C CYS A 284 13.66 -3.57 -15.62
N GLY A 285 13.96 -2.56 -14.82
CA GLY A 285 14.74 -1.38 -15.25
C GLY A 285 16.15 -1.75 -15.71
N LYS A 286 16.82 -2.66 -15.01
CA LYS A 286 18.15 -3.16 -15.34
C LYS A 286 18.15 -3.95 -16.68
N VAL A 287 17.19 -4.86 -16.84
CA VAL A 287 17.01 -5.63 -18.09
C VAL A 287 16.71 -4.70 -19.27
N LEU A 288 15.88 -3.67 -19.06
CA LEU A 288 15.57 -2.71 -20.11
C LEU A 288 16.81 -1.93 -20.56
N GLN A 289 17.77 -1.70 -19.68
CA GLN A 289 19.06 -1.05 -20.03
C GLN A 289 20.04 -1.99 -20.70
N SER A 290 20.06 -3.28 -20.32
CA SER A 290 21.01 -4.26 -20.86
C SER A 290 20.69 -4.66 -22.30
N ALA A 291 19.45 -4.55 -22.74
CA ALA A 291 19.01 -4.92 -24.08
C ALA A 291 19.22 -3.75 -25.06
N GLN A 292 20.28 -3.76 -25.85
CA GLN A 292 20.70 -2.82 -26.92
C GLN A 292 20.69 -1.30 -26.57
N PRO A 293 21.76 -0.56 -26.84
CA PRO A 293 21.90 0.84 -26.45
C PRO A 293 20.99 1.76 -27.29
N GLY A 294 19.87 2.17 -26.72
CA GLY A 294 19.01 3.20 -27.26
C GLY A 294 18.71 4.25 -26.19
N ALA A 295 18.79 5.55 -26.53
CA ALA A 295 18.58 6.65 -25.59
C ALA A 295 17.25 6.56 -24.84
N LEU A 296 16.18 6.11 -25.52
CA LEU A 296 14.85 5.88 -24.92
C LEU A 296 14.86 4.79 -23.84
N ARG A 297 15.55 3.68 -24.10
CA ARG A 297 15.63 2.53 -23.18
C ARG A 297 16.49 2.85 -21.96
N LEU A 298 17.62 3.52 -22.18
CA LEU A 298 18.47 4.00 -21.09
C LEU A 298 17.72 4.97 -20.16
N LEU A 299 17.02 5.94 -20.74
CA LEU A 299 16.20 6.89 -19.97
C LEU A 299 15.08 6.17 -19.21
N ALA A 300 14.35 5.28 -19.88
CA ALA A 300 13.25 4.53 -19.28
C ALA A 300 13.73 3.62 -18.14
N GLY A 301 14.83 2.89 -18.33
CA GLY A 301 15.39 1.99 -17.34
C GLY A 301 15.97 2.72 -16.12
N ARG A 302 16.72 3.81 -16.31
CA ARG A 302 17.24 4.63 -15.20
C ARG A 302 16.12 5.21 -14.34
N VAL A 303 15.09 5.73 -14.96
CA VAL A 303 13.91 6.25 -14.25
C VAL A 303 13.21 5.13 -13.50
N LEU A 304 13.05 3.95 -14.10
CA LEU A 304 12.41 2.81 -13.45
C LEU A 304 13.19 2.34 -12.22
N MET A 305 14.53 2.28 -12.31
CA MET A 305 15.37 1.93 -11.16
C MET A 305 15.33 2.99 -10.05
N SER A 306 15.32 4.28 -10.40
CA SER A 306 15.27 5.37 -9.40
C SER A 306 13.93 5.42 -8.64
N GLU A 307 12.84 4.99 -9.25
CA GLU A 307 11.49 4.99 -8.67
C GLU A 307 10.99 3.60 -8.26
N ALA A 308 11.84 2.58 -8.34
CA ALA A 308 11.46 1.19 -8.09
C ALA A 308 10.74 0.97 -6.77
N THR A 309 11.17 1.59 -5.67
CA THR A 309 10.52 1.48 -4.36
C THR A 309 9.20 2.21 -4.28
N ARG A 310 9.03 3.29 -5.04
CA ARG A 310 7.85 4.15 -5.00
C ARG A 310 6.70 3.58 -5.83
N ILE A 311 7.00 3.03 -6.99
CA ILE A 311 6.02 2.42 -7.91
C ILE A 311 5.82 0.94 -7.59
N GLY A 312 6.87 0.22 -7.22
CA GLY A 312 6.84 -1.22 -7.01
C GLY A 312 5.90 -1.62 -5.87
N ARG A 313 5.95 -0.94 -4.71
CA ARG A 313 5.07 -1.28 -3.58
C ARG A 313 3.57 -1.23 -3.92
N PRO A 314 3.02 -0.14 -4.49
CA PRO A 314 1.61 -0.12 -4.88
C PRO A 314 1.26 -1.17 -5.94
N LEU A 315 2.17 -1.43 -6.90
CA LEU A 315 2.00 -2.49 -7.87
C LEU A 315 1.93 -3.87 -7.21
N GLY A 316 2.81 -4.15 -6.23
CA GLY A 316 2.77 -5.38 -5.45
C GLY A 316 1.44 -5.58 -4.72
N VAL A 317 0.86 -4.52 -4.14
CA VAL A 317 -0.48 -4.58 -3.52
C VAL A 317 -1.56 -4.87 -4.56
N VAL A 318 -1.54 -4.20 -5.71
CA VAL A 318 -2.51 -4.46 -6.79
C VAL A 318 -2.39 -5.91 -7.28
N CYS A 319 -1.17 -6.41 -7.48
CA CYS A 319 -0.95 -7.81 -7.87
C CYS A 319 -1.46 -8.80 -6.81
N ALA A 320 -1.23 -8.52 -5.52
CA ALA A 320 -1.73 -9.36 -4.44
C ALA A 320 -3.26 -9.43 -4.42
N VAL A 321 -3.93 -8.28 -4.58
CA VAL A 321 -5.40 -8.21 -4.58
C VAL A 321 -5.98 -8.87 -5.83
N THR A 322 -5.40 -8.61 -7.01
CA THR A 322 -5.89 -9.21 -8.27
C THR A 322 -5.64 -10.70 -8.33
N SER A 323 -4.47 -11.18 -7.87
CA SER A 323 -4.19 -12.63 -7.81
C SER A 323 -5.13 -13.34 -6.84
N ALA A 324 -5.44 -12.73 -5.69
CA ALA A 324 -6.42 -13.24 -4.74
C ALA A 324 -7.82 -13.33 -5.36
N ALA A 325 -8.28 -12.25 -6.01
CA ALA A 325 -9.59 -12.23 -6.67
C ALA A 325 -9.70 -13.28 -7.78
N LEU A 326 -8.65 -13.42 -8.62
CA LEU A 326 -8.63 -14.42 -9.68
C LEU A 326 -8.58 -15.84 -9.12
N ALA A 327 -7.81 -16.10 -8.07
CA ALA A 327 -7.76 -17.42 -7.45
C ALA A 327 -9.11 -17.81 -6.84
N THR A 328 -9.80 -16.87 -6.17
CA THR A 328 -11.14 -17.14 -5.62
C THR A 328 -12.16 -17.43 -6.72
N THR A 329 -12.16 -16.68 -7.82
CA THR A 329 -13.06 -16.97 -8.96
C THR A 329 -12.77 -18.30 -9.64
N ALA A 330 -11.50 -18.73 -9.68
CA ALA A 330 -11.10 -20.03 -10.25
C ALA A 330 -11.45 -21.23 -9.36
N MET A 331 -11.55 -21.02 -8.03
CA MET A 331 -11.91 -22.09 -7.08
C MET A 331 -13.41 -22.34 -7.01
N TYR A 332 -14.25 -21.41 -7.44
CA TYR A 332 -15.70 -21.53 -7.37
C TYR A 332 -16.32 -21.58 -8.77
N ASP A 333 -16.96 -22.69 -9.13
CA ASP A 333 -17.65 -22.87 -10.42
C ASP A 333 -18.81 -21.89 -10.63
N GLN A 334 -19.34 -21.31 -9.54
CA GLN A 334 -20.39 -20.28 -9.58
C GLN A 334 -19.91 -19.03 -8.83
N PRO A 335 -19.60 -17.94 -9.53
CA PRO A 335 -19.15 -16.70 -8.89
C PRO A 335 -20.18 -16.09 -7.92
N ALA A 336 -21.46 -16.32 -8.13
CA ALA A 336 -22.53 -15.85 -7.24
C ALA A 336 -22.53 -16.56 -5.86
N ALA A 337 -22.04 -17.79 -5.76
CA ALA A 337 -21.95 -18.53 -4.50
C ALA A 337 -20.68 -18.16 -3.70
N ALA A 338 -19.64 -17.69 -4.39
CA ALA A 338 -18.38 -17.28 -3.76
C ALA A 338 -18.48 -15.93 -3.05
N PHE A 339 -19.35 -15.05 -3.51
CA PHE A 339 -19.43 -13.68 -3.03
C PHE A 339 -20.76 -13.40 -2.32
N GLY A 340 -20.82 -13.65 -1.02
CA GLY A 340 -21.88 -13.10 -0.17
C GLY A 340 -21.76 -11.55 -0.10
N PRO A 341 -22.80 -10.84 0.39
CA PRO A 341 -22.82 -9.37 0.39
C PRO A 341 -21.65 -8.75 1.15
N LEU A 342 -21.17 -9.37 2.21
CA LEU A 342 -20.00 -8.87 2.97
C LEU A 342 -18.67 -9.11 2.24
N SER A 343 -18.52 -10.22 1.53
CA SER A 343 -17.30 -10.50 0.75
C SER A 343 -17.19 -9.59 -0.47
N THR A 344 -18.31 -9.23 -1.12
CA THR A 344 -18.30 -8.23 -2.20
C THR A 344 -17.87 -6.86 -1.70
N VAL A 345 -18.40 -6.42 -0.55
CA VAL A 345 -17.97 -5.15 0.08
C VAL A 345 -16.48 -5.20 0.42
N ALA A 346 -15.99 -6.30 0.99
CA ALA A 346 -14.56 -6.46 1.31
C ALA A 346 -13.68 -6.36 0.05
N THR A 347 -14.07 -7.04 -1.02
CA THR A 347 -13.32 -7.01 -2.30
C THR A 347 -13.33 -5.62 -2.92
N LEU A 348 -14.47 -4.91 -2.88
CA LEU A 348 -14.57 -3.53 -3.37
C LEU A 348 -13.71 -2.56 -2.54
N VAL A 349 -13.70 -2.70 -1.21
CA VAL A 349 -12.88 -1.86 -0.33
C VAL A 349 -11.40 -2.11 -0.59
N VAL A 350 -10.96 -3.36 -0.62
CA VAL A 350 -9.54 -3.72 -0.81
C VAL A 350 -9.09 -3.36 -2.23
N GLY A 351 -9.86 -3.70 -3.25
CA GLY A 351 -9.59 -3.34 -4.64
C GLY A 351 -9.60 -1.83 -4.88
N GLY A 352 -10.59 -1.13 -4.33
CA GLY A 352 -10.67 0.32 -4.37
C GLY A 352 -9.50 1.02 -3.68
N CYS A 353 -9.08 0.54 -2.50
CA CYS A 353 -7.89 1.03 -1.80
C CYS A 353 -6.61 0.80 -2.62
N ALA A 354 -6.45 -0.39 -3.21
CA ALA A 354 -5.28 -0.72 -4.03
C ALA A 354 -5.20 0.18 -5.27
N LEU A 355 -6.30 0.37 -5.98
CA LEU A 355 -6.38 1.28 -7.13
C LEU A 355 -6.16 2.74 -6.72
N ALA A 356 -6.76 3.20 -5.63
CA ALA A 356 -6.59 4.55 -5.12
C ALA A 356 -5.13 4.82 -4.72
N THR A 357 -4.44 3.86 -4.08
CA THR A 357 -3.02 3.98 -3.75
C THR A 357 -2.14 4.02 -4.99
N LEU A 358 -2.44 3.22 -6.00
CA LEU A 358 -1.72 3.25 -7.28
C LEU A 358 -1.90 4.60 -8.00
N LEU A 359 -3.15 5.10 -8.06
CA LEU A 359 -3.44 6.41 -8.66
C LEU A 359 -2.76 7.57 -7.91
N THR A 360 -2.78 7.54 -6.57
CA THR A 360 -2.10 8.57 -5.77
C THR A 360 -0.59 8.56 -5.99
N SER A 361 0.03 7.38 -6.05
CA SER A 361 1.47 7.24 -6.36
C SER A 361 1.81 7.67 -7.77
N ALA A 362 0.95 7.38 -8.77
CA ALA A 362 1.13 7.81 -10.15
C ALA A 362 1.05 9.34 -10.31
N ILE A 363 0.08 9.98 -9.63
CA ILE A 363 -0.05 11.45 -9.64
C ILE A 363 1.17 12.10 -8.96
N GLU A 364 1.63 11.55 -7.85
CA GLU A 364 2.81 12.04 -7.14
C GLU A 364 4.07 11.95 -8.01
N THR A 365 4.27 10.84 -8.72
CA THR A 365 5.40 10.67 -9.65
C THR A 365 5.33 11.66 -10.82
N ARG A 366 4.15 11.94 -11.35
CA ARG A 366 3.98 12.99 -12.37
C ARG A 366 4.33 14.37 -11.83
N GLN A 367 3.88 14.73 -10.64
CA GLN A 367 4.15 16.02 -10.02
C GLN A 367 5.63 16.21 -9.70
N SER A 368 6.31 15.18 -9.18
CA SER A 368 7.74 15.25 -8.86
C SER A 368 8.62 15.40 -10.10
N ARG A 369 8.16 14.92 -11.26
CA ARG A 369 8.87 15.05 -12.56
C ARG A 369 8.52 16.29 -13.35
N ALA A 370 7.49 17.05 -12.96
CA ALA A 370 7.03 18.20 -13.74
C ALA A 370 8.16 19.23 -13.95
N GLY A 371 9.00 19.48 -12.94
CA GLY A 371 10.15 20.38 -13.05
C GLY A 371 11.22 19.86 -14.01
N THR A 372 11.60 18.60 -13.90
CA THR A 372 12.63 17.99 -14.76
C THR A 372 12.16 17.85 -16.22
N THR A 373 10.88 17.51 -16.42
CA THR A 373 10.30 17.46 -17.77
C THR A 373 10.23 18.86 -18.41
N ALA A 374 9.85 19.88 -17.65
CA ALA A 374 9.85 21.26 -18.13
C ALA A 374 11.27 21.74 -18.48
N ALA A 375 12.27 21.40 -17.68
CA ALA A 375 13.68 21.73 -17.97
C ALA A 375 14.17 21.04 -19.25
N LEU A 376 13.87 19.73 -19.43
CA LEU A 376 14.23 18.99 -20.63
C LEU A 376 13.56 19.55 -21.90
N LEU A 377 12.30 19.95 -21.80
CA LEU A 377 11.57 20.61 -22.92
C LEU A 377 12.19 21.96 -23.28
N ARG A 378 12.64 22.76 -22.27
CA ARG A 378 13.37 24.03 -22.52
C ARG A 378 14.71 23.79 -23.18
N LEU A 379 15.37 22.68 -22.92
CA LEU A 379 16.62 22.27 -23.57
C LEU A 379 16.40 21.65 -24.97
N GLY A 380 15.16 21.66 -25.48
CA GLY A 380 14.86 21.20 -26.85
C GLY A 380 14.60 19.69 -26.96
N ALA A 381 14.45 18.95 -25.85
CA ALA A 381 14.10 17.53 -25.93
C ALA A 381 12.71 17.31 -26.56
N PRO A 382 12.57 16.46 -27.61
CA PRO A 382 11.29 16.24 -28.28
C PRO A 382 10.28 15.58 -27.34
N ALA A 383 9.05 16.12 -27.28
CA ALA A 383 7.98 15.61 -26.44
C ALA A 383 7.62 14.14 -26.76
N THR A 384 7.83 13.70 -28.00
CA THR A 384 7.65 12.33 -28.45
C THR A 384 8.59 11.37 -27.74
N MET A 385 9.84 11.77 -27.50
CA MET A 385 10.83 10.97 -26.80
C MET A 385 10.45 10.77 -25.32
N LEU A 386 9.93 11.81 -24.66
CA LEU A 386 9.45 11.72 -23.28
C LEU A 386 8.20 10.81 -23.16
N ARG A 387 7.26 10.93 -24.10
CA ARG A 387 6.07 10.06 -24.17
C ARG A 387 6.46 8.63 -24.47
N GLY A 388 7.36 8.40 -25.43
CA GLY A 388 7.88 7.08 -25.78
C GLY A 388 8.56 6.37 -24.58
N SER A 389 9.38 7.10 -23.81
CA SER A 389 10.01 6.54 -22.61
C SER A 389 8.99 6.20 -21.52
N ALA A 390 7.91 6.96 -21.38
CA ALA A 390 6.83 6.67 -20.46
C ALA A 390 6.02 5.45 -20.90
N ALA A 391 5.69 5.34 -22.17
CA ALA A 391 4.99 4.19 -22.74
C ALA A 391 5.82 2.90 -22.59
N LEU A 392 7.12 2.97 -22.87
CA LEU A 392 8.02 1.83 -22.74
C LEU A 392 8.09 1.31 -21.30
N ARG A 393 8.12 2.22 -20.32
CA ARG A 393 8.08 1.83 -18.88
C ARG A 393 6.77 1.16 -18.50
N ALA A 394 5.64 1.72 -18.95
CA ALA A 394 4.33 1.12 -18.69
C ALA A 394 4.24 -0.27 -19.33
N ALA A 395 4.66 -0.41 -20.58
CA ALA A 395 4.66 -1.70 -21.26
C ALA A 395 5.56 -2.75 -20.57
N ALA A 396 6.75 -2.35 -20.12
CA ALA A 396 7.66 -3.23 -19.40
C ALA A 396 7.10 -3.69 -18.03
N LEU A 397 6.43 -2.79 -17.29
CA LEU A 397 5.76 -3.16 -16.05
C LEU A 397 4.57 -4.09 -16.28
N ILE A 398 3.74 -3.82 -17.29
CA ILE A 398 2.61 -4.70 -17.66
C ILE A 398 3.14 -6.07 -18.07
N ALA A 399 4.16 -6.13 -18.92
CA ALA A 399 4.76 -7.39 -19.37
C ALA A 399 5.36 -8.23 -18.23
N LEU A 400 5.80 -7.61 -17.15
CA LEU A 400 6.32 -8.30 -15.96
C LEU A 400 5.22 -8.68 -14.98
N PHE A 401 4.37 -7.73 -14.60
CA PHE A 401 3.44 -7.91 -13.49
C PHE A 401 2.16 -8.68 -13.88
N VAL A 402 1.70 -8.60 -15.14
CA VAL A 402 0.52 -9.36 -15.57
C VAL A 402 0.78 -10.87 -15.55
N PRO A 403 1.83 -11.41 -16.19
CA PRO A 403 2.09 -12.86 -16.12
C PRO A 403 2.42 -13.31 -14.69
N LEU A 404 3.06 -12.47 -13.88
CA LEU A 404 3.33 -12.77 -12.49
C LEU A 404 2.04 -12.93 -11.67
N THR A 405 1.06 -12.01 -11.84
CA THR A 405 -0.25 -12.12 -11.19
C THR A 405 -1.02 -13.35 -11.61
N LEU A 406 -1.03 -13.67 -12.89
CA LEU A 406 -1.68 -14.87 -13.42
C LEU A 406 -1.02 -16.13 -12.89
N LEU A 407 0.32 -16.17 -12.86
CA LEU A 407 1.07 -17.30 -12.30
C LEU A 407 0.73 -17.54 -10.83
N ILE A 408 0.73 -16.48 -10.01
CA ILE A 408 0.41 -16.59 -8.59
C ILE A 408 -1.04 -17.00 -8.37
N ALA A 409 -1.97 -16.43 -9.14
CA ALA A 409 -3.38 -16.82 -9.10
C ALA A 409 -3.56 -18.30 -9.45
N TYR A 410 -2.90 -18.75 -10.49
CA TYR A 410 -2.92 -20.17 -10.92
C TYR A 410 -2.34 -21.09 -9.83
N LEU A 411 -1.17 -20.76 -9.28
CA LEU A 411 -0.54 -21.56 -8.21
C LEU A 411 -1.38 -21.60 -6.94
N SER A 412 -2.07 -20.50 -6.61
CA SER A 412 -2.96 -20.42 -5.44
C SER A 412 -4.27 -21.19 -5.63
N ALA A 413 -4.70 -21.38 -6.88
CA ALA A 413 -5.94 -22.08 -7.23
C ALA A 413 -5.74 -23.57 -7.58
N LEU A 414 -4.48 -24.07 -7.57
CA LEU A 414 -4.19 -25.45 -7.91
C LEU A 414 -4.95 -26.40 -6.96
N PRO A 415 -5.80 -27.31 -7.51
CA PRO A 415 -6.43 -28.32 -6.70
C PRO A 415 -5.37 -29.28 -6.13
N PRO A 416 -5.61 -29.92 -4.98
CA PRO A 416 -4.69 -30.91 -4.45
C PRO A 416 -4.52 -32.03 -5.46
N THR A 417 -3.30 -32.24 -5.94
CA THR A 417 -2.99 -33.41 -6.77
C THR A 417 -3.25 -34.67 -5.94
N LYS A 418 -4.18 -35.51 -6.40
CA LYS A 418 -4.48 -36.81 -5.82
C LYS A 418 -3.25 -37.68 -5.76
#